data_5ec6ad24d8dd54f21470765ef5bdc4e5
#
_entry.id   5ec6ad24d8dd54f21470765ef5bdc4e5
#
_cell.length_a   1.000
_cell.length_b   1.000
_cell.length_c   1.000
_cell.angle_alpha   90.00
_cell.angle_beta   90.00
_cell.angle_gamma   90.00
#
_symmetry.space_group_name_H-M   'P 1'
#
loop_
_entity.id
_entity.type
_entity.pdbx_description
1 polymer ?
#
loop_
_entity_poly.entity_id
_entity_poly.type
_entity_poly.pdbx_seq_one_letter_code
_entity_poly.pdbx_strand_id
1 'polypeptide(L)'
;MSLREKINKQFNAALKSKNKTLISTLRLILAAIKERDIASRTAEKKEAVKDPEIIKVLRKMKKQRQDSVVLYKKGERRELLEAEEAEIKIIDTFLPKQLNEEETKKICKEAIESLGASSIKDMGKIMGILKKKYSDSIDFSKVNVIIKGLLSQ
;
A
#
# COMPACT_ATOMS: atom_id res chain seq x y z
N MET A 1 -12.69 -4.65 14.22
CA MET A 1 -13.10 -5.25 12.92
C MET A 1 -11.88 -5.47 12.05
N SER A 2 -11.65 -6.70 11.58
CA SER A 2 -10.53 -6.99 10.70
C SER A 2 -10.72 -6.34 9.33
N LEU A 3 -9.62 -6.21 8.59
CA LEU A 3 -9.65 -5.66 7.24
C LEU A 3 -10.52 -6.51 6.30
N ARG A 4 -10.43 -7.83 6.44
CA ARG A 4 -11.27 -8.79 5.71
C ARG A 4 -12.77 -8.53 5.95
N GLU A 5 -13.15 -8.33 7.19
CA GLU A 5 -14.54 -8.03 7.57
C GLU A 5 -15.02 -6.70 6.98
N LYS A 6 -14.16 -5.69 7.01
CA LYS A 6 -14.47 -4.39 6.41
C LYS A 6 -14.71 -4.50 4.91
N ILE A 7 -13.87 -5.25 4.21
CA ILE A 7 -14.00 -5.48 2.76
C ILE A 7 -15.30 -6.22 2.45
N ASN A 8 -15.59 -7.29 3.18
CA ASN A 8 -16.83 -8.07 3.00
C ASN A 8 -18.07 -7.22 3.27
N LYS A 9 -18.04 -6.39 4.30
CA LYS A 9 -19.13 -5.49 4.65
C LYS A 9 -19.41 -4.48 3.54
N GLN A 10 -18.35 -3.88 3.00
CA GLN A 10 -18.42 -2.95 1.89
C GLN A 10 -18.96 -3.62 0.63
N PHE A 11 -18.54 -4.85 0.36
CA PHE A 11 -19.03 -5.63 -0.78
C PHE A 11 -20.54 -5.88 -0.69
N ASN A 12 -21.03 -6.30 0.48
CA ASN A 12 -22.45 -6.52 0.71
C ASN A 12 -23.24 -5.21 0.55
N ALA A 13 -22.74 -4.11 1.07
CA ALA A 13 -23.34 -2.79 0.91
C ALA A 13 -23.39 -2.36 -0.56
N ALA A 14 -22.30 -2.61 -1.31
CA ALA A 14 -22.22 -2.30 -2.74
C ALA A 14 -23.25 -3.08 -3.57
N LEU A 15 -23.46 -4.36 -3.23
CA LEU A 15 -24.49 -5.19 -3.88
C LEU A 15 -25.87 -4.60 -3.69
N LYS A 16 -26.19 -4.11 -2.49
CA LYS A 16 -27.48 -3.49 -2.17
C LYS A 16 -27.67 -2.16 -2.91
N SER A 17 -26.61 -1.35 -3.01
CA SER A 17 -26.63 -0.05 -3.68
C SER A 17 -26.52 -0.14 -5.21
N LYS A 18 -26.24 -1.33 -5.74
CA LYS A 18 -26.06 -1.58 -7.19
C LYS A 18 -24.96 -0.75 -7.84
N ASN A 19 -23.94 -0.37 -7.07
CA ASN A 19 -22.77 0.36 -7.57
C ASN A 19 -21.83 -0.60 -8.33
N LYS A 20 -21.91 -0.60 -9.65
CA LYS A 20 -21.18 -1.54 -10.52
C LYS A 20 -19.67 -1.48 -10.38
N THR A 21 -19.10 -0.29 -10.35
CA THR A 21 -17.63 -0.09 -10.22
C THR A 21 -17.13 -0.61 -8.90
N LEU A 22 -17.82 -0.27 -7.82
CA LEU A 22 -17.47 -0.71 -6.48
C LEU A 22 -17.61 -2.24 -6.35
N ILE A 23 -18.67 -2.83 -6.87
CA ILE A 23 -18.89 -4.28 -6.87
C ILE A 23 -17.74 -4.99 -7.61
N SER A 24 -17.42 -4.57 -8.82
CA SER A 24 -16.38 -5.22 -9.63
C SER A 24 -15.01 -5.10 -8.98
N THR A 25 -14.67 -3.95 -8.43
CA THR A 25 -13.39 -3.73 -7.76
C THR A 25 -13.28 -4.58 -6.49
N LEU A 26 -14.32 -4.60 -5.67
CA LEU A 26 -14.33 -5.41 -4.44
C LEU A 26 -14.28 -6.91 -4.73
N ARG A 27 -14.89 -7.37 -5.82
CA ARG A 27 -14.76 -8.77 -6.26
C ARG A 27 -13.31 -9.12 -6.60
N LEU A 28 -12.61 -8.23 -7.30
CA LEU A 28 -11.19 -8.43 -7.64
C LEU A 28 -10.34 -8.49 -6.37
N ILE A 29 -10.60 -7.60 -5.41
CA ILE A 29 -9.90 -7.59 -4.13
C ILE A 29 -10.13 -8.90 -3.37
N LEU A 30 -11.38 -9.33 -3.25
CA LEU A 30 -11.72 -10.57 -2.55
C LEU A 30 -11.12 -11.80 -3.24
N ALA A 31 -11.10 -11.83 -4.58
CA ALA A 31 -10.46 -12.90 -5.33
C ALA A 31 -8.96 -12.96 -5.09
N ALA A 32 -8.28 -11.80 -5.07
CA ALA A 32 -6.85 -11.72 -4.79
C ALA A 32 -6.51 -12.18 -3.36
N ILE A 33 -7.33 -11.81 -2.39
CA ILE A 33 -7.18 -12.27 -1.00
C ILE A 33 -7.35 -13.79 -0.93
N LYS A 34 -8.34 -14.34 -1.61
CA LYS A 34 -8.58 -15.78 -1.65
C LYS A 34 -7.41 -16.53 -2.28
N GLU A 35 -6.85 -16.03 -3.35
CA GLU A 35 -5.63 -16.59 -3.96
C GLU A 35 -4.47 -16.60 -2.97
N ARG A 36 -4.32 -15.53 -2.21
CA ARG A 36 -3.28 -15.44 -1.19
C ARG A 36 -3.52 -16.42 -0.04
N ASP A 37 -4.77 -16.58 0.39
CA ASP A 37 -5.15 -17.57 1.38
C ASP A 37 -4.73 -18.97 0.93
N ILE A 38 -5.03 -19.32 -0.31
CA ILE A 38 -4.70 -20.63 -0.89
C ILE A 38 -3.18 -20.81 -0.99
N ALA A 39 -2.47 -19.80 -1.49
CA ALA A 39 -1.00 -19.85 -1.66
C ALA A 39 -0.26 -19.97 -0.32
N SER A 40 -0.83 -19.46 0.77
CA SER A 40 -0.21 -19.52 2.10
C SER A 40 -0.52 -20.79 2.87
N ARG A 41 -1.41 -21.65 2.35
CA ARG A 41 -1.76 -22.91 3.02
C ARG A 41 -0.61 -23.90 2.90
N THR A 42 -0.27 -24.50 4.04
CA THR A 42 0.65 -25.64 4.12
C THR A 42 -0.09 -26.80 4.78
N ALA A 43 0.53 -27.97 4.81
CA ALA A 43 -0.04 -29.14 5.50
C ALA A 43 -0.34 -28.86 6.98
N GLU A 44 0.46 -27.98 7.60
CA GLU A 44 0.38 -27.62 9.02
C GLU A 44 -0.43 -26.34 9.27
N LYS A 45 -0.50 -25.43 8.29
CA LYS A 45 -1.10 -24.10 8.46
C LYS A 45 -2.24 -23.89 7.46
N LYS A 46 -3.48 -23.98 7.94
CA LYS A 46 -4.70 -23.81 7.13
C LYS A 46 -5.42 -22.49 7.41
N GLU A 47 -4.82 -21.61 8.21
CA GLU A 47 -5.43 -20.33 8.55
C GLU A 47 -5.45 -19.34 7.38
N ALA A 48 -6.49 -18.52 7.34
CA ALA A 48 -6.58 -17.41 6.40
C ALA A 48 -5.52 -16.34 6.71
N VAL A 49 -5.04 -15.65 5.68
CA VAL A 49 -4.05 -14.58 5.87
C VAL A 49 -4.62 -13.44 6.71
N LYS A 50 -3.76 -12.82 7.50
CA LYS A 50 -4.10 -11.71 8.39
C LYS A 50 -3.94 -10.35 7.69
N ASP A 51 -4.36 -9.28 8.35
CA ASP A 51 -4.36 -7.93 7.83
C ASP A 51 -3.04 -7.50 7.16
N PRO A 52 -1.83 -7.74 7.72
CA PRO A 52 -0.58 -7.36 7.05
C PRO A 52 -0.41 -7.96 5.65
N GLU A 53 -0.83 -9.19 5.45
CA GLU A 53 -0.77 -9.85 4.15
C GLU A 53 -1.83 -9.27 3.19
N ILE A 54 -3.01 -8.94 3.69
CA ILE A 54 -4.06 -8.30 2.91
C ILE A 54 -3.59 -6.92 2.45
N ILE A 55 -2.93 -6.16 3.31
CA ILE A 55 -2.35 -4.86 2.96
C ILE A 55 -1.34 -5.00 1.82
N LYS A 56 -0.49 -6.01 1.85
CA LYS A 56 0.47 -6.29 0.76
C LYS A 56 -0.23 -6.58 -0.56
N VAL A 57 -1.30 -7.37 -0.53
CA VAL A 57 -2.13 -7.66 -1.71
C VAL A 57 -2.73 -6.38 -2.28
N LEU A 58 -3.31 -5.54 -1.43
CA LEU A 58 -3.90 -4.26 -1.83
C LEU A 58 -2.86 -3.31 -2.45
N ARG A 59 -1.67 -3.23 -1.86
CA ARG A 59 -0.58 -2.40 -2.39
C ARG A 59 -0.11 -2.86 -3.76
N LYS A 60 0.00 -4.16 -3.95
CA LYS A 60 0.35 -4.74 -5.25
C LYS A 60 -0.70 -4.41 -6.30
N MET A 61 -1.98 -4.54 -5.96
CA MET A 61 -3.09 -4.20 -6.85
C MET A 61 -3.07 -2.70 -7.21
N LYS A 62 -2.83 -1.85 -6.22
CA LYS A 62 -2.71 -0.40 -6.44
C LYS A 62 -1.56 -0.08 -7.38
N LYS A 63 -0.39 -0.66 -7.17
CA LYS A 63 0.78 -0.43 -8.02
C LYS A 63 0.54 -0.86 -9.45
N GLN A 64 -0.06 -2.00 -9.68
CA GLN A 64 -0.41 -2.49 -11.01
C GLN A 64 -1.32 -1.48 -11.74
N ARG A 65 -2.27 -0.89 -11.04
CA ARG A 65 -3.17 0.11 -11.61
C ARG A 65 -2.49 1.45 -11.86
N GLN A 66 -1.59 1.86 -10.98
CA GLN A 66 -0.76 3.06 -11.18
C GLN A 66 0.11 2.93 -12.44
N ASP A 67 0.69 1.76 -12.66
CA ASP A 67 1.47 1.47 -13.87
C ASP A 67 0.58 1.55 -15.11
N SER A 68 -0.65 1.03 -15.04
CA SER A 68 -1.64 1.13 -16.12
C SER A 68 -2.04 2.58 -16.40
N VAL A 69 -2.23 3.39 -15.36
CA VAL A 69 -2.54 4.83 -15.49
C VAL A 69 -1.46 5.55 -16.30
N VAL A 70 -0.18 5.28 -16.00
CA VAL A 70 0.94 5.87 -16.74
C VAL A 70 0.88 5.50 -18.22
N LEU A 71 0.61 4.22 -18.54
CA LEU A 71 0.51 3.75 -19.92
C LEU A 71 -0.70 4.36 -20.66
N TYR A 72 -1.86 4.42 -20.01
CA TYR A 72 -3.07 5.00 -20.59
C TYR A 72 -2.93 6.51 -20.82
N LYS A 73 -2.22 7.20 -19.93
CA LYS A 73 -1.93 8.62 -20.09
C LYS A 73 -1.05 8.87 -21.32
N LYS A 74 -0.02 8.05 -21.54
CA LYS A 74 0.85 8.13 -22.72
C LYS A 74 0.09 7.82 -24.01
N GLY A 75 -0.84 6.86 -23.94
CA GLY A 75 -1.66 6.44 -25.09
C GLY A 75 -2.91 7.28 -25.30
N GLU A 76 -3.12 8.33 -24.52
CA GLU A 76 -4.31 9.19 -24.56
C GLU A 76 -5.64 8.43 -24.41
N ARG A 77 -5.63 7.36 -23.62
CA ARG A 77 -6.81 6.52 -23.33
C ARG A 77 -7.53 6.99 -22.06
N ARG A 78 -8.19 8.14 -22.15
CA ARG A 78 -8.80 8.81 -21.00
C ARG A 78 -9.83 7.96 -20.24
N GLU A 79 -10.71 7.27 -20.94
CA GLU A 79 -11.74 6.43 -20.31
C GLU A 79 -11.14 5.28 -19.51
N LEU A 80 -10.11 4.63 -20.05
CA LEU A 80 -9.40 3.55 -19.38
C LEU A 80 -8.62 4.06 -18.17
N LEU A 81 -8.01 5.24 -18.31
CA LEU A 81 -7.30 5.92 -17.22
C LEU A 81 -8.25 6.24 -16.06
N GLU A 82 -9.40 6.82 -16.32
CA GLU A 82 -10.40 7.15 -15.31
C GLU A 82 -10.92 5.91 -14.58
N ALA A 83 -11.12 4.81 -15.31
CA ALA A 83 -11.52 3.53 -14.71
C ALA A 83 -10.47 3.00 -13.74
N GLU A 84 -9.18 3.06 -14.11
CA GLU A 84 -8.09 2.64 -13.23
C GLU A 84 -7.98 3.54 -11.99
N GLU A 85 -8.11 4.84 -12.17
CA GLU A 85 -8.09 5.80 -11.05
C GLU A 85 -9.25 5.58 -10.08
N ALA A 86 -10.44 5.26 -10.57
CA ALA A 86 -11.58 4.94 -9.74
C ALA A 86 -11.33 3.69 -8.88
N GLU A 87 -10.71 2.66 -9.48
CA GLU A 87 -10.33 1.44 -8.74
C GLU A 87 -9.27 1.73 -7.69
N ILE A 88 -8.28 2.57 -8.00
CA ILE A 88 -7.25 2.99 -7.04
C ILE A 88 -7.89 3.68 -5.82
N LYS A 89 -8.85 4.55 -6.03
CA LYS A 89 -9.55 5.22 -4.92
C LYS A 89 -10.25 4.24 -3.99
N ILE A 90 -10.88 3.22 -4.55
CA ILE A 90 -11.54 2.16 -3.77
C ILE A 90 -10.51 1.38 -2.96
N ILE A 91 -9.41 0.97 -3.57
CA ILE A 91 -8.33 0.26 -2.88
C ILE A 91 -7.76 1.12 -1.73
N ASP A 92 -7.55 2.41 -1.97
CA ASP A 92 -7.01 3.34 -0.97
C ASP A 92 -7.88 3.45 0.28
N THR A 93 -9.19 3.24 0.16
CA THR A 93 -10.08 3.29 1.35
C THR A 93 -9.75 2.21 2.37
N PHE A 94 -9.10 1.12 1.95
CA PHE A 94 -8.70 0.01 2.82
C PHE A 94 -7.24 0.04 3.23
N LEU A 95 -6.44 0.93 2.64
CA LEU A 95 -5.01 1.04 2.98
C LEU A 95 -4.79 2.03 4.11
N PRO A 96 -3.78 1.79 4.97
CA PRO A 96 -3.38 2.79 5.97
C PRO A 96 -2.99 4.09 5.28
N LYS A 97 -3.35 5.20 5.91
CA LYS A 97 -3.01 6.52 5.39
C LYS A 97 -1.50 6.68 5.38
N GLN A 98 -0.93 6.93 4.20
CA GLN A 98 0.49 7.20 4.09
C GLN A 98 0.80 8.64 4.51
N LEU A 99 1.97 8.84 5.11
CA LEU A 99 2.46 10.14 5.48
C LEU A 99 2.80 10.95 4.22
N ASN A 100 2.54 12.26 4.26
CA ASN A 100 2.91 13.15 3.16
C ASN A 100 4.43 13.36 3.16
N GLU A 101 4.94 14.05 2.14
CA GLU A 101 6.38 14.28 1.96
C GLU A 101 7.01 15.06 3.11
N GLU A 102 6.32 16.08 3.64
CA GLU A 102 6.81 16.88 4.77
C GLU A 102 6.88 16.07 6.05
N GLU A 103 5.84 15.30 6.35
CA GLU A 103 5.80 14.41 7.51
C GLU A 103 6.89 13.34 7.42
N THR A 104 7.11 12.79 6.23
CA THR A 104 8.17 11.81 5.96
C THR A 104 9.55 12.39 6.19
N LYS A 105 9.82 13.60 5.71
CA LYS A 105 11.08 14.32 5.96
C LYS A 105 11.32 14.56 7.44
N LYS A 106 10.29 14.98 8.16
CA LYS A 106 10.37 15.21 9.61
C LYS A 106 10.76 13.94 10.36
N ILE A 107 10.13 12.82 10.04
CA ILE A 107 10.42 11.52 10.64
C ILE A 107 11.86 11.08 10.32
N CYS A 108 12.32 11.28 9.11
CA CYS A 108 13.69 10.98 8.71
C CYS A 108 14.70 11.79 9.51
N LYS A 109 14.48 13.10 9.67
CA LYS A 109 15.33 13.98 10.48
C LYS A 109 15.38 13.54 11.94
N GLU A 110 14.24 13.24 12.53
CA GLU A 110 14.15 12.76 13.92
C GLU A 110 14.92 11.45 14.11
N ALA A 111 14.82 10.52 13.15
CA ALA A 111 15.53 9.25 13.20
C ALA A 111 17.06 9.46 13.11
N ILE A 112 17.51 10.36 12.25
CA ILE A 112 18.93 10.72 12.12
C ILE A 112 19.47 11.32 13.40
N GLU A 113 18.75 12.28 13.98
CA GLU A 113 19.13 12.93 15.25
C GLU A 113 19.16 11.94 16.42
N SER A 114 18.15 11.08 16.50
CA SER A 114 18.00 10.07 17.55
C SER A 114 19.16 9.06 17.56
N LEU A 115 19.70 8.71 16.39
CA LEU A 115 20.81 7.79 16.26
C LEU A 115 22.18 8.47 16.26
N GLY A 116 22.22 9.79 16.17
CA GLY A 116 23.47 10.54 15.98
C GLY A 116 24.13 10.18 14.66
N ALA A 117 23.35 9.82 13.64
CA ALA A 117 23.86 9.43 12.34
C ALA A 117 24.50 10.61 11.61
N SER A 118 25.67 10.41 11.03
CA SER A 118 26.43 11.45 10.34
C SER A 118 26.87 11.09 8.91
N SER A 119 26.66 9.84 8.51
CA SER A 119 27.12 9.39 7.19
C SER A 119 26.15 8.37 6.57
N ILE A 120 26.31 8.16 5.28
CA ILE A 120 25.53 7.16 4.50
C ILE A 120 25.67 5.75 5.08
N LYS A 121 26.76 5.47 5.78
CA LYS A 121 27.00 4.17 6.44
C LYS A 121 25.94 3.84 7.49
N ASP A 122 25.31 4.85 8.08
CA ASP A 122 24.25 4.69 9.09
C ASP A 122 22.87 4.45 8.49
N MET A 123 22.75 4.47 7.19
CA MET A 123 21.49 4.35 6.45
C MET A 123 20.73 3.08 6.78
N GLY A 124 21.43 1.94 6.91
CA GLY A 124 20.81 0.66 7.29
C GLY A 124 20.13 0.68 8.63
N LYS A 125 20.74 1.37 9.63
CA LYS A 125 20.19 1.53 10.97
C LYS A 125 18.95 2.42 10.95
N ILE A 126 19.00 3.52 10.22
CA ILE A 126 17.87 4.45 10.07
C ILE A 126 16.69 3.75 9.39
N MET A 127 16.95 3.04 8.30
CA MET A 127 15.92 2.28 7.58
C MET A 127 15.31 1.19 8.46
N GLY A 128 16.11 0.52 9.29
CA GLY A 128 15.63 -0.48 10.23
C GLY A 128 14.64 0.07 11.25
N ILE A 129 14.95 1.25 11.81
CA ILE A 129 14.06 1.93 12.77
C ILE A 129 12.76 2.37 12.09
N LEU A 130 12.84 2.95 10.91
CA LEU A 130 11.68 3.42 10.16
C LEU A 130 10.78 2.27 9.74
N LYS A 131 11.34 1.15 9.32
CA LYS A 131 10.58 -0.07 9.01
C LYS A 131 9.83 -0.61 10.21
N LYS A 132 10.45 -0.55 11.38
CA LYS A 132 9.84 -1.03 12.62
C LYS A 132 8.68 -0.15 13.08
N LYS A 133 8.83 1.18 13.01
CA LYS A 133 7.82 2.14 13.48
C LYS A 133 6.74 2.46 12.46
N TYR A 134 7.08 2.52 11.18
CA TYR A 134 6.22 3.06 10.12
C TYR A 134 6.09 2.13 8.91
N SER A 135 6.14 0.81 9.11
CA SER A 135 6.18 -0.18 8.02
C SER A 135 5.09 0.00 6.95
N ASP A 136 3.89 0.45 7.36
CA ASP A 136 2.74 0.58 6.46
C ASP A 136 2.40 2.03 6.11
N SER A 137 3.08 3.00 6.70
CA SER A 137 2.75 4.43 6.60
C SER A 137 3.64 5.22 5.65
N ILE A 138 4.76 4.66 5.19
CA ILE A 138 5.72 5.34 4.32
C ILE A 138 6.16 4.47 3.15
N ASP A 139 6.47 5.15 2.03
CA ASP A 139 7.07 4.54 0.86
C ASP A 139 8.60 4.55 1.03
N PHE A 140 9.20 3.37 1.25
CA PHE A 140 10.62 3.24 1.52
C PHE A 140 11.53 3.63 0.35
N SER A 141 11.06 3.58 -0.88
CA SER A 141 11.84 4.07 -2.02
C SER A 141 12.03 5.58 -1.95
N LYS A 142 11.00 6.33 -1.55
CA LYS A 142 11.07 7.78 -1.34
C LYS A 142 11.91 8.13 -0.12
N VAL A 143 11.76 7.39 0.97
CA VAL A 143 12.52 7.56 2.21
C VAL A 143 14.02 7.40 1.94
N ASN A 144 14.40 6.42 1.14
CA ASN A 144 15.78 6.15 0.77
C ASN A 144 16.44 7.38 0.13
N VAL A 145 15.75 8.03 -0.80
CA VAL A 145 16.20 9.26 -1.47
C VAL A 145 16.33 10.42 -0.47
N ILE A 146 15.34 10.59 0.40
CA ILE A 146 15.32 11.66 1.40
C ILE A 146 16.49 11.51 2.38
N ILE A 147 16.72 10.32 2.90
CA ILE A 147 17.80 10.03 3.86
C ILE A 147 19.18 10.27 3.21
N LYS A 148 19.38 9.81 1.98
CA LYS A 148 20.62 10.06 1.24
C LYS A 148 20.89 11.56 1.10
N GLY A 149 19.86 12.34 0.76
CA GLY A 149 19.97 13.80 0.66
C GLY A 149 20.33 14.45 1.98
N LEU A 150 19.74 14.02 3.08
CA LEU A 150 20.03 14.57 4.41
C LEU A 150 21.42 14.19 4.94
N LEU A 151 21.88 12.98 4.68
CA LEU A 151 23.18 12.50 5.14
C LEU A 151 24.36 13.01 4.29
N SER A 152 24.11 13.40 3.06
CA SER A 152 25.17 13.93 2.17
C SER A 152 25.41 15.43 2.31
N GLN A 153 24.65 16.12 3.15
CA GLN A 153 24.81 17.54 3.44
C GLN A 153 25.88 17.84 4.48
#